data_8ef0298bbd4674b48d0d8c25103336f1
#
_entry.id   8ef0298bbd4674b48d0d8c25103336f1
#
_cell.length_a   1.000
_cell.length_b   1.000
_cell.length_c   1.000
_cell.angle_alpha   90.00
_cell.angle_beta   90.00
_cell.angle_gamma   90.00
#
_symmetry.space_group_name_H-M   'P 1'
#
loop_
_entity.id
_entity.type
_entity.pdbx_description
1 polymer ?
#
loop_
_entity_poly.entity_id
_entity_poly.type
_entity_poly.pdbx_seq_one_letter_code
_entity_poly.pdbx_strand_id
1 'polypeptide(L)'
;MMAELGGAFVVSWVVFGMGTGTLTGAVALAVVWMAFSGAHVLPVVTWCNMMTGDLGDAEGNWMANGMRLVAQAIGATLAIVLATEAGGIETGWAATDMWITGIADNIWGVLGMVAAGALWWQVHTRCDSEWASAFGLMVLGSAMMLTGAHEMGASIASSGAGIVDTLANWICDGLFVGVGALIGVKIDEAI
;
A
#
# COMPACT_ATOMS: atom_id res chain seq x y z
N MET A 1 -14.63 -6.13 3.19
CA MET A 1 -14.66 -5.36 1.94
C MET A 1 -15.07 -3.90 2.18
N MET A 2 -16.21 -3.59 2.80
CA MET A 2 -16.63 -2.19 3.05
C MET A 2 -15.63 -1.42 3.92
N ALA A 3 -15.01 -2.08 4.90
CA ALA A 3 -13.98 -1.47 5.74
C ALA A 3 -12.69 -1.15 4.95
N GLU A 4 -12.29 -2.03 4.02
CA GLU A 4 -11.15 -1.76 3.11
C GLU A 4 -11.43 -0.54 2.23
N LEU A 5 -12.61 -0.51 1.59
CA LEU A 5 -13.03 0.60 0.74
C LEU A 5 -13.10 1.92 1.53
N GLY A 6 -13.79 1.90 2.68
CA GLY A 6 -13.93 3.08 3.52
C GLY A 6 -12.60 3.57 4.09
N GLY A 7 -11.76 2.66 4.58
CA GLY A 7 -10.44 2.99 5.10
C GLY A 7 -9.53 3.60 4.02
N ALA A 8 -9.45 2.98 2.86
CA ALA A 8 -8.66 3.50 1.73
C ALA A 8 -9.21 4.84 1.21
N PHE A 9 -10.53 5.02 1.19
CA PHE A 9 -11.16 6.30 0.86
C PHE A 9 -10.70 7.41 1.82
N VAL A 10 -10.81 7.17 3.14
CA VAL A 10 -10.46 8.19 4.15
C VAL A 10 -8.97 8.52 4.11
N VAL A 11 -8.08 7.52 4.01
CA VAL A 11 -6.63 7.77 3.90
C VAL A 11 -6.31 8.56 2.64
N SER A 12 -6.87 8.16 1.49
CA SER A 12 -6.62 8.85 0.23
C SER A 12 -7.13 10.30 0.27
N TRP A 13 -8.29 10.55 0.87
CA TRP A 13 -8.82 11.90 1.03
C TRP A 13 -7.98 12.74 1.98
N VAL A 14 -7.74 12.26 3.20
CA VAL A 14 -7.09 13.04 4.26
C VAL A 14 -5.59 13.22 3.98
N VAL A 15 -4.89 12.16 3.61
CA VAL A 15 -3.43 12.23 3.43
C VAL A 15 -3.07 12.91 2.11
N PHE A 16 -3.68 12.47 1.01
CA PHE A 16 -3.33 12.95 -0.33
C PHE A 16 -4.21 14.10 -0.78
N GLY A 17 -5.52 14.03 -0.54
CA GLY A 17 -6.47 15.09 -0.92
C GLY A 17 -6.27 16.40 -0.18
N MET A 18 -5.88 16.34 1.07
CA MET A 18 -5.61 17.54 1.90
C MET A 18 -4.12 17.91 1.93
N GLY A 19 -3.25 17.13 1.25
CA GLY A 19 -1.81 17.40 1.19
C GLY A 19 -1.13 17.41 2.57
N THR A 20 -1.56 16.52 3.47
CA THR A 20 -1.01 16.49 4.83
C THR A 20 0.44 16.00 4.82
N GLY A 21 1.29 16.64 5.63
CA GLY A 21 2.68 16.20 5.78
C GLY A 21 2.79 14.79 6.36
N THR A 22 3.99 14.21 6.22
CA THR A 22 4.33 12.82 6.57
C THR A 22 3.86 12.42 7.99
N LEU A 23 4.14 13.24 8.99
CA LEU A 23 3.76 12.96 10.39
C LEU A 23 2.23 12.96 10.57
N THR A 24 1.54 13.93 10.00
CA THR A 24 0.07 14.00 10.07
C THR A 24 -0.56 12.82 9.32
N GLY A 25 0.06 12.39 8.22
CA GLY A 25 -0.35 11.18 7.50
C GLY A 25 -0.26 9.93 8.34
N ALA A 26 0.81 9.75 9.15
CA ALA A 26 0.94 8.63 10.08
C ALA A 26 -0.14 8.65 11.15
N VAL A 27 -0.42 9.83 11.72
CA VAL A 27 -1.51 10.00 12.70
C VAL A 27 -2.86 9.63 12.08
N ALA A 28 -3.15 10.14 10.88
CA ALA A 28 -4.38 9.82 10.16
C ALA A 28 -4.51 8.31 9.90
N LEU A 29 -3.43 7.66 9.46
CA LEU A 29 -3.41 6.22 9.20
C LEU A 29 -3.67 5.40 10.48
N ALA A 30 -3.04 5.74 11.60
CA ALA A 30 -3.28 5.07 12.87
C ALA A 30 -4.75 5.21 13.31
N VAL A 31 -5.33 6.42 13.18
CA VAL A 31 -6.75 6.67 13.51
C VAL A 31 -7.67 5.86 12.58
N VAL A 32 -7.35 5.78 11.28
CA VAL A 32 -8.14 4.99 10.33
C VAL A 32 -8.08 3.50 10.66
N TRP A 33 -6.91 2.95 11.00
CA TRP A 33 -6.81 1.54 11.42
C TRP A 33 -7.60 1.25 12.69
N MET A 34 -7.59 2.15 13.67
CA MET A 34 -8.45 2.02 14.85
C MET A 34 -9.95 2.08 14.51
N ALA A 35 -10.33 2.94 13.55
CA ALA A 35 -11.72 3.08 13.14
C ALA A 35 -12.23 1.91 12.29
N PHE A 36 -11.37 1.36 11.43
CA PHE A 36 -11.68 0.25 10.52
C PHE A 36 -10.95 -1.04 10.97
N SER A 37 -11.07 -1.39 12.23
CA SER A 37 -10.39 -2.54 12.83
C SER A 37 -10.53 -3.81 11.99
N GLY A 38 -9.39 -4.49 11.75
CA GLY A 38 -9.32 -5.69 10.92
C GLY A 38 -9.26 -5.44 9.42
N ALA A 39 -9.31 -4.18 8.96
CA ALA A 39 -9.04 -3.82 7.57
C ALA A 39 -7.55 -3.54 7.36
N HIS A 40 -7.03 -3.96 6.21
CA HIS A 40 -5.65 -3.64 5.82
C HIS A 40 -5.50 -2.17 5.43
N VAL A 41 -6.52 -1.60 4.78
CA VAL A 41 -6.59 -0.20 4.34
C VAL A 41 -5.58 0.15 3.24
N LEU A 42 -4.34 -0.34 3.36
CA LEU A 42 -3.23 -0.08 2.44
C LEU A 42 -2.81 -1.34 1.67
N PRO A 43 -2.43 -1.20 0.39
CA PRO A 43 -1.93 -2.31 -0.42
C PRO A 43 -0.73 -3.02 0.20
N VAL A 44 0.20 -2.30 0.83
CA VAL A 44 1.38 -2.87 1.47
C VAL A 44 1.02 -3.92 2.53
N VAL A 45 0.02 -3.64 3.38
CA VAL A 45 -0.45 -4.59 4.39
C VAL A 45 -1.02 -5.84 3.74
N THR A 46 -1.81 -5.63 2.68
CA THR A 46 -2.44 -6.73 1.94
C THR A 46 -1.40 -7.61 1.25
N TRP A 47 -0.38 -7.04 0.63
CA TRP A 47 0.70 -7.80 0.01
C TRP A 47 1.54 -8.57 1.03
N CYS A 48 1.89 -7.95 2.16
CA CYS A 48 2.60 -8.64 3.24
C CYS A 48 1.78 -9.80 3.79
N ASN A 49 0.49 -9.58 4.05
CA ASN A 49 -0.42 -10.63 4.53
C ASN A 49 -0.55 -11.78 3.51
N MET A 50 -0.67 -11.46 2.22
CA MET A 50 -0.74 -12.45 1.14
C MET A 50 0.52 -13.32 1.07
N MET A 51 1.70 -12.69 1.13
CA MET A 51 2.97 -13.39 1.00
C MET A 51 3.38 -14.18 2.24
N THR A 52 2.92 -13.80 3.43
CA THR A 52 3.16 -14.52 4.69
C THR A 52 2.08 -15.53 5.03
N GLY A 53 0.95 -15.53 4.32
CA GLY A 53 -0.14 -16.50 4.46
C GLY A 53 0.15 -17.84 3.77
N ASP A 54 -0.86 -18.69 3.70
CA ASP A 54 -0.76 -19.95 2.96
C ASP A 54 -0.78 -19.68 1.44
N LEU A 55 0.38 -19.78 0.81
CA LEU A 55 0.54 -19.55 -0.62
C LEU A 55 -0.15 -20.62 -1.48
N GLY A 56 -0.51 -21.77 -0.91
CA GLY A 56 -1.29 -22.84 -1.58
C GLY A 56 -2.80 -22.58 -1.56
N ASP A 57 -3.28 -21.70 -0.69
CA ASP A 57 -4.70 -21.39 -0.55
C ASP A 57 -5.13 -20.29 -1.55
N ALA A 58 -5.68 -20.74 -2.68
CA ALA A 58 -6.13 -19.84 -3.73
C ALA A 58 -7.35 -19.00 -3.32
N GLU A 59 -8.28 -19.55 -2.53
CA GLU A 59 -9.51 -18.87 -2.15
C GLU A 59 -9.35 -18.00 -0.90
N GLY A 60 -8.82 -18.56 0.18
CA GLY A 60 -8.71 -17.89 1.47
C GLY A 60 -7.57 -16.88 1.51
N ASN A 61 -6.49 -17.08 0.73
CA ASN A 61 -5.37 -16.16 0.67
C ASN A 61 -5.39 -15.27 -0.59
N TRP A 62 -5.17 -15.85 -1.77
CA TRP A 62 -4.99 -15.04 -2.99
C TRP A 62 -6.24 -14.28 -3.40
N MET A 63 -7.39 -14.95 -3.48
CA MET A 63 -8.64 -14.31 -3.89
C MET A 63 -9.12 -13.31 -2.84
N ALA A 64 -9.09 -13.70 -1.57
CA ALA A 64 -9.54 -12.83 -0.48
C ALA A 64 -8.72 -11.53 -0.40
N ASN A 65 -7.39 -11.63 -0.46
CA ASN A 65 -6.52 -10.45 -0.46
C ASN A 65 -6.57 -9.68 -1.78
N GLY A 66 -6.70 -10.34 -2.92
CA GLY A 66 -6.94 -9.69 -4.21
C GLY A 66 -8.19 -8.82 -4.19
N MET A 67 -9.28 -9.31 -3.61
CA MET A 67 -10.51 -8.52 -3.46
C MET A 67 -10.34 -7.33 -2.49
N ARG A 68 -9.48 -7.43 -1.48
CA ARG A 68 -9.12 -6.29 -0.62
C ARG A 68 -8.39 -5.20 -1.43
N LEU A 69 -7.41 -5.60 -2.26
CA LEU A 69 -6.70 -4.67 -3.15
C LEU A 69 -7.66 -3.93 -4.09
N VAL A 70 -8.61 -4.64 -4.69
CA VAL A 70 -9.66 -4.04 -5.54
C VAL A 70 -10.51 -3.05 -4.74
N ALA A 71 -10.95 -3.41 -3.54
CA ALA A 71 -11.75 -2.51 -2.70
C ALA A 71 -10.97 -1.24 -2.29
N GLN A 72 -9.67 -1.37 -2.00
CA GLN A 72 -8.79 -0.24 -1.69
C GLN A 72 -8.64 0.69 -2.91
N ALA A 73 -8.43 0.14 -4.11
CA ALA A 73 -8.34 0.91 -5.35
C ALA A 73 -9.64 1.68 -5.63
N ILE A 74 -10.81 1.04 -5.45
CA ILE A 74 -12.11 1.68 -5.61
C ILE A 74 -12.27 2.83 -4.59
N GLY A 75 -11.95 2.58 -3.32
CA GLY A 75 -12.04 3.61 -2.27
C GLY A 75 -11.16 4.81 -2.58
N ALA A 76 -9.93 4.58 -3.00
CA ALA A 76 -8.99 5.63 -3.39
C ALA A 76 -9.48 6.40 -4.64
N THR A 77 -9.99 5.72 -5.66
CA THR A 77 -10.57 6.35 -6.85
C THR A 77 -11.71 7.29 -6.49
N LEU A 78 -12.63 6.84 -5.64
CA LEU A 78 -13.74 7.67 -5.17
C LEU A 78 -13.25 8.91 -4.42
N ALA A 79 -12.24 8.76 -3.56
CA ALA A 79 -11.65 9.88 -2.84
C ALA A 79 -11.03 10.92 -3.80
N ILE A 80 -10.27 10.45 -4.79
CA ILE A 80 -9.61 11.32 -5.78
C ILE A 80 -10.66 12.07 -6.62
N VAL A 81 -11.67 11.37 -7.14
CA VAL A 81 -12.75 12.00 -7.93
C VAL A 81 -13.47 13.07 -7.12
N LEU A 82 -13.87 12.74 -5.88
CA LEU A 82 -14.58 13.69 -5.02
C LEU A 82 -13.70 14.87 -4.59
N ALA A 83 -12.43 14.63 -4.28
CA ALA A 83 -11.50 15.69 -3.92
C ALA A 83 -11.19 16.62 -5.10
N THR A 84 -11.18 16.11 -6.33
CA THR A 84 -11.05 16.90 -7.55
C THR A 84 -12.26 17.80 -7.77
N GLU A 85 -13.47 17.27 -7.66
CA GLU A 85 -14.70 18.04 -7.76
C GLU A 85 -14.81 19.11 -6.67
N ALA A 86 -14.28 18.84 -5.48
CA ALA A 86 -14.19 19.82 -4.40
C ALA A 86 -13.06 20.86 -4.58
N GLY A 87 -12.26 20.77 -5.67
CA GLY A 87 -11.16 21.68 -5.96
C GLY A 87 -9.90 21.46 -5.12
N GLY A 88 -9.75 20.29 -4.49
CA GLY A 88 -8.64 19.98 -3.59
C GLY A 88 -7.45 19.27 -4.25
N ILE A 89 -7.62 18.66 -5.41
CA ILE A 89 -6.57 17.88 -6.09
C ILE A 89 -6.56 18.21 -7.59
N GLU A 90 -5.36 18.40 -8.15
CA GLU A 90 -5.17 18.43 -9.59
C GLU A 90 -5.06 16.99 -10.14
N THR A 91 -5.77 16.68 -11.22
CA THR A 91 -5.86 15.31 -11.81
C THR A 91 -4.67 14.91 -12.69
N GLY A 92 -3.64 15.74 -12.76
CA GLY A 92 -2.46 15.43 -13.57
C GLY A 92 -1.64 14.29 -12.94
N TRP A 93 -1.90 13.06 -13.31
CA TRP A 93 -1.10 11.89 -12.92
C TRP A 93 -0.26 11.39 -14.07
N ALA A 94 1.02 11.17 -13.83
CA ALA A 94 1.92 10.46 -14.72
C ALA A 94 2.60 9.34 -13.93
N ALA A 95 2.44 8.08 -14.39
CA ALA A 95 3.14 6.96 -13.79
C ALA A 95 4.64 7.05 -14.05
N THR A 96 5.43 6.57 -13.11
CA THR A 96 6.87 6.38 -13.30
C THR A 96 7.13 5.07 -14.03
N ASP A 97 8.07 5.06 -14.97
CA ASP A 97 8.43 3.87 -15.78
C ASP A 97 9.40 2.92 -15.04
N MET A 98 9.38 2.89 -13.71
CA MET A 98 10.45 2.28 -12.92
C MET A 98 10.71 0.81 -13.24
N TRP A 99 9.65 0.01 -13.41
CA TRP A 99 9.82 -1.44 -13.68
C TRP A 99 9.81 -1.80 -15.15
N ILE A 100 9.47 -0.86 -16.04
CA ILE A 100 9.58 -1.02 -17.50
C ILE A 100 11.05 -1.03 -17.93
N THR A 101 11.90 -0.26 -17.27
CA THR A 101 13.35 -0.26 -17.50
C THR A 101 14.05 -1.52 -17.00
N GLY A 102 13.40 -2.30 -16.16
CA GLY A 102 13.85 -3.58 -15.65
C GLY A 102 14.32 -3.58 -14.21
N ILE A 103 14.20 -4.74 -13.58
CA ILE A 103 14.57 -4.97 -12.16
C ILE A 103 16.08 -4.78 -11.97
N ALA A 104 16.91 -5.18 -12.95
CA ALA A 104 18.36 -5.10 -12.84
C ALA A 104 18.87 -3.65 -12.71
N ASP A 105 18.21 -2.71 -13.40
CA ASP A 105 18.58 -1.30 -13.36
C ASP A 105 18.15 -0.64 -12.03
N ASN A 106 17.22 -1.27 -11.31
CA ASN A 106 16.66 -0.77 -10.05
C ASN A 106 16.95 -1.68 -8.84
N ILE A 107 18.02 -2.47 -8.90
CA ILE A 107 18.33 -3.51 -7.89
C ILE A 107 18.39 -2.95 -6.45
N TRP A 108 18.92 -1.76 -6.27
CA TRP A 108 19.00 -1.14 -4.94
C TRP A 108 17.61 -0.76 -4.40
N GLY A 109 16.69 -0.34 -5.26
CA GLY A 109 15.29 -0.11 -4.91
C GLY A 109 14.61 -1.41 -4.47
N VAL A 110 14.80 -2.50 -5.23
CA VAL A 110 14.29 -3.84 -4.87
C VAL A 110 14.81 -4.28 -3.51
N LEU A 111 16.12 -4.19 -3.28
CA LEU A 111 16.73 -4.57 -1.99
C LEU A 111 16.21 -3.70 -0.84
N GLY A 112 16.02 -2.40 -1.08
CA GLY A 112 15.43 -1.48 -0.12
C GLY A 112 13.99 -1.88 0.26
N MET A 113 13.16 -2.21 -0.74
CA MET A 113 11.78 -2.66 -0.52
C MET A 113 11.72 -3.98 0.25
N VAL A 114 12.54 -4.96 -0.12
CA VAL A 114 12.64 -6.24 0.57
C VAL A 114 13.07 -6.03 2.03
N ALA A 115 14.12 -5.25 2.28
CA ALA A 115 14.60 -4.99 3.63
C ALA A 115 13.56 -4.24 4.48
N ALA A 116 12.93 -3.21 3.91
CA ALA A 116 11.90 -2.43 4.59
C ALA A 116 10.65 -3.28 4.89
N GLY A 117 10.23 -4.13 3.95
CA GLY A 117 9.13 -5.06 4.15
C GLY A 117 9.40 -6.06 5.28
N ALA A 118 10.61 -6.63 5.32
CA ALA A 118 11.02 -7.52 6.39
C ALA A 118 10.95 -6.85 7.78
N LEU A 119 11.48 -5.64 7.90
CA LEU A 119 11.49 -4.91 9.17
C LEU A 119 10.10 -4.43 9.57
N TRP A 120 9.36 -3.82 8.64
CA TRP A 120 8.05 -3.26 8.94
C TRP A 120 7.04 -4.34 9.34
N TRP A 121 7.03 -5.47 8.63
CA TRP A 121 6.11 -6.56 8.95
C TRP A 121 6.33 -7.14 10.34
N GLN A 122 7.58 -7.22 10.79
CA GLN A 122 7.91 -7.62 12.16
C GLN A 122 7.38 -6.61 13.19
N VAL A 123 7.47 -5.31 12.91
CA VAL A 123 6.88 -4.28 13.77
C VAL A 123 5.37 -4.42 13.80
N HIS A 124 4.74 -4.56 12.62
CA HIS A 124 3.29 -4.65 12.49
C HIS A 124 2.70 -5.86 13.21
N THR A 125 3.36 -7.01 13.13
CA THR A 125 2.84 -8.26 13.71
C THR A 125 3.20 -8.45 15.19
N ARG A 126 4.29 -7.86 15.66
CA ARG A 126 4.74 -7.98 17.07
C ARG A 126 4.21 -6.89 17.99
N CYS A 127 3.92 -5.71 17.44
CA CYS A 127 3.38 -4.61 18.22
C CYS A 127 1.86 -4.59 18.05
N ASP A 128 1.13 -4.87 19.12
CA ASP A 128 -0.34 -4.73 19.14
C ASP A 128 -0.71 -3.23 19.27
N SER A 129 -0.32 -2.47 18.24
CA SER A 129 -0.48 -1.02 18.20
C SER A 129 -0.51 -0.49 16.79
N GLU A 130 -1.62 0.09 16.41
CA GLU A 130 -1.80 0.80 15.13
C GLU A 130 -0.83 1.98 14.99
N TRP A 131 -0.45 2.59 16.11
CA TRP A 131 0.54 3.66 16.14
C TRP A 131 1.92 3.16 15.74
N ALA A 132 2.38 2.04 16.32
CA ALA A 132 3.67 1.47 15.97
C ALA A 132 3.72 1.08 14.49
N SER A 133 2.66 0.48 13.99
CA SER A 133 2.52 0.12 12.58
C SER A 133 2.54 1.34 11.66
N ALA A 134 1.78 2.39 11.98
CA ALA A 134 1.69 3.59 11.18
C ALA A 134 3.01 4.39 11.17
N PHE A 135 3.64 4.57 12.31
CA PHE A 135 4.93 5.25 12.38
C PHE A 135 6.06 4.42 11.76
N GLY A 136 6.05 3.10 11.94
CA GLY A 136 7.00 2.19 11.29
C GLY A 136 6.90 2.27 9.77
N LEU A 137 5.68 2.24 9.23
CA LEU A 137 5.45 2.42 7.79
C LEU A 137 5.95 3.77 7.30
N MET A 138 5.72 4.82 8.06
CA MET A 138 6.15 6.17 7.78
C MET A 138 7.66 6.30 7.67
N VAL A 139 8.39 5.75 8.64
CA VAL A 139 9.86 5.79 8.69
C VAL A 139 10.47 4.97 7.54
N LEU A 140 9.90 3.81 7.24
CA LEU A 140 10.38 2.90 6.21
C LEU A 140 9.79 3.18 4.82
N GLY A 141 8.72 3.96 4.74
CA GLY A 141 7.98 4.21 3.50
C GLY A 141 8.82 4.85 2.38
N SER A 142 9.79 5.71 2.74
CA SER A 142 10.72 6.27 1.77
C SER A 142 11.67 5.23 1.15
N ALA A 143 11.96 4.15 1.87
CA ALA A 143 12.74 3.02 1.36
C ALA A 143 11.87 2.02 0.59
N MET A 144 10.57 2.00 0.86
CA MET A 144 9.64 1.08 0.20
C MET A 144 9.25 1.52 -1.21
N MET A 145 9.35 2.82 -1.54
CA MET A 145 8.98 3.41 -2.86
C MET A 145 7.67 2.85 -3.42
N LEU A 146 6.67 2.65 -2.55
CA LEU A 146 5.46 1.90 -2.87
C LEU A 146 4.47 2.72 -3.69
N THR A 147 4.00 2.13 -4.77
CA THR A 147 2.79 2.59 -5.46
C THR A 147 1.58 2.27 -4.58
N GLY A 148 0.94 3.31 -4.05
CA GLY A 148 -0.21 3.20 -3.16
C GLY A 148 -1.55 3.09 -3.90
N ALA A 149 -2.61 2.86 -3.14
CA ALA A 149 -3.97 2.83 -3.70
C ALA A 149 -4.38 4.19 -4.30
N HIS A 150 -3.87 5.31 -3.75
CA HIS A 150 -4.16 6.65 -4.26
C HIS A 150 -3.59 6.88 -5.67
N GLU A 151 -2.41 6.35 -5.99
CA GLU A 151 -1.81 6.43 -7.32
C GLU A 151 -2.60 5.61 -8.33
N MET A 152 -3.04 4.42 -7.95
CA MET A 152 -3.96 3.63 -8.75
C MET A 152 -5.29 4.36 -8.96
N GLY A 153 -5.83 4.97 -7.90
CA GLY A 153 -7.05 5.76 -7.96
C GLY A 153 -6.91 6.98 -8.86
N ALA A 154 -5.79 7.70 -8.80
CA ALA A 154 -5.49 8.84 -9.65
C ALA A 154 -5.37 8.44 -11.14
N SER A 155 -4.70 7.32 -11.43
CA SER A 155 -4.62 6.78 -12.80
C SER A 155 -5.99 6.44 -13.36
N ILE A 156 -6.85 5.79 -12.59
CA ILE A 156 -8.23 5.46 -12.99
C ILE A 156 -9.05 6.74 -13.20
N ALA A 157 -8.98 7.69 -12.28
CA ALA A 157 -9.70 8.96 -12.36
C ALA A 157 -9.25 9.82 -13.56
N SER A 158 -7.99 9.71 -13.97
CA SER A 158 -7.41 10.36 -15.16
C SER A 158 -7.72 9.61 -16.47
N SER A 159 -8.85 8.94 -16.58
CA SER A 159 -9.27 8.16 -17.74
C SER A 159 -8.33 7.01 -18.10
N GLY A 160 -7.66 6.44 -17.11
CA GLY A 160 -6.74 5.34 -17.26
C GLY A 160 -5.36 5.74 -17.81
N ALA A 161 -5.01 7.03 -17.76
CA ALA A 161 -3.68 7.46 -18.15
C ALA A 161 -2.60 6.73 -17.34
N GLY A 162 -1.66 6.07 -18.02
CA GLY A 162 -0.58 5.30 -17.40
C GLY A 162 -1.06 4.08 -16.58
N ILE A 163 -2.28 3.57 -16.78
CA ILE A 163 -2.85 2.47 -15.97
C ILE A 163 -1.99 1.21 -16.02
N VAL A 164 -1.40 0.90 -17.17
CA VAL A 164 -0.54 -0.29 -17.34
C VAL A 164 0.71 -0.16 -16.49
N ASP A 165 1.36 1.00 -16.54
CA ASP A 165 2.60 1.29 -15.82
C ASP A 165 2.34 1.37 -14.31
N THR A 166 1.25 2.04 -13.91
CA THR A 166 0.80 2.10 -12.51
C THR A 166 0.49 0.71 -11.97
N LEU A 167 -0.20 -0.13 -12.75
CA LEU A 167 -0.52 -1.50 -12.35
C LEU A 167 0.73 -2.36 -12.22
N ALA A 168 1.68 -2.23 -13.16
CA ALA A 168 2.93 -2.95 -13.12
C ALA A 168 3.76 -2.57 -11.88
N ASN A 169 3.90 -1.26 -11.61
CA ASN A 169 4.57 -0.78 -10.40
C ASN A 169 3.86 -1.27 -9.14
N TRP A 170 2.54 -1.15 -9.08
CA TRP A 170 1.75 -1.56 -7.92
C TRP A 170 1.93 -3.04 -7.56
N ILE A 171 1.95 -3.92 -8.58
CA ILE A 171 2.16 -5.36 -8.39
C ILE A 171 3.62 -5.62 -7.98
N CYS A 172 4.60 -5.05 -8.70
CA CYS A 172 6.01 -5.30 -8.42
C CYS A 172 6.43 -4.79 -7.04
N ASP A 173 6.07 -3.55 -6.70
CA ASP A 173 6.36 -2.95 -5.39
C ASP A 173 5.77 -3.80 -4.26
N GLY A 174 4.49 -4.17 -4.42
CA GLY A 174 3.80 -5.00 -3.45
C GLY A 174 4.45 -6.37 -3.27
N LEU A 175 4.84 -7.03 -4.36
CA LEU A 175 5.53 -8.32 -4.33
C LEU A 175 6.88 -8.20 -3.62
N PHE A 176 7.70 -7.20 -3.91
CA PHE A 176 9.02 -7.07 -3.30
C PHE A 176 8.91 -6.83 -1.79
N VAL A 177 8.02 -5.96 -1.35
CA VAL A 177 7.76 -5.73 0.08
C VAL A 177 7.18 -6.99 0.73
N GLY A 178 6.25 -7.67 0.07
CA GLY A 178 5.67 -8.93 0.57
C GLY A 178 6.69 -10.07 0.68
N VAL A 179 7.60 -10.19 -0.30
CA VAL A 179 8.74 -11.14 -0.21
C VAL A 179 9.64 -10.78 0.96
N GLY A 180 9.87 -9.49 1.20
CA GLY A 180 10.59 -9.03 2.38
C GLY A 180 9.91 -9.49 3.68
N ALA A 181 8.61 -9.30 3.79
CA ALA A 181 7.84 -9.76 4.94
C ALA A 181 7.97 -11.27 5.17
N LEU A 182 7.88 -12.07 4.10
CA LEU A 182 8.09 -13.52 4.16
C LEU A 182 9.50 -13.90 4.64
N ILE A 183 10.53 -13.23 4.12
CA ILE A 183 11.92 -13.43 4.57
C ILE A 183 12.04 -13.09 6.05
N GLY A 184 11.47 -11.97 6.50
CA GLY A 184 11.47 -11.57 7.90
C GLY A 184 10.84 -12.64 8.80
N VAL A 185 9.70 -13.20 8.41
CA VAL A 185 9.05 -14.30 9.16
C VAL A 185 9.95 -15.54 9.19
N LYS A 186 10.56 -15.92 8.06
CA LYS A 186 11.43 -17.10 8.00
C LYS A 186 12.72 -16.97 8.81
N ILE A 187 13.27 -15.76 8.90
CA ILE A 187 14.41 -15.48 9.78
C ILE A 187 14.00 -15.62 11.24
N ASP A 188 12.84 -15.09 11.61
CA ASP A 188 12.31 -15.15 12.97
C ASP A 188 12.04 -16.61 13.43
N GLU A 189 11.52 -17.43 12.53
CA GLU A 189 11.31 -18.88 12.80
C GLU A 189 12.62 -19.67 12.99
N ALA A 190 13.74 -19.14 12.46
CA ALA A 190 15.03 -19.83 12.47
C ALA A 190 15.93 -19.48 13.68
N ILE A 191 15.60 -18.42 14.42
CA ILE A 191 16.33 -17.92 15.60
C ILE A 191 15.65 -18.39 16.89
#